data_8178071c7ef241b67957f78e725c3505
#
_entry.id   8178071c7ef241b67957f78e725c3505
#
_cell.length_a   1.000
_cell.length_b   1.000
_cell.length_c   1.000
_cell.angle_alpha   90.00
_cell.angle_beta   90.00
_cell.angle_gamma   90.00
#
_symmetry.space_group_name_H-M   'P 1'
#
loop_
_entity.id
_entity.type
_entity.pdbx_description
1 polymer ?
#
loop_
_entity_poly.entity_id
_entity_poly.type
_entity_poly.pdbx_seq_one_letter_code
_entity_poly.pdbx_strand_id
1 'polypeptide(L)'
;MTKDNTTTAANSIIKKLPNVKLLATGGTIAMKADAISGAYIPAVDGSDLLAAMPDIHQYASVQVSNVFNIPSAHLGPNEWLALHSAVNTAITDSTVDGVIISHGTDTMEETAYFLALTVNSSKPIILFGAQRGASDTDSDGPRNLLNAVRVAASPEARDKGVMVVMNGQINAARDVRKTHTTDVESFQSGDVGFLGRVDNDTVSFYRQPIQKQCIALDAALQRVDIIAMYAGADGALLTAAVKAGAKGIVIAAVGAGNVNPAMFKAVKSAIASGVSVVVSTRVPNGRVQPIYGFEGGGQDLKEAGAIFANDLSPQKARILLMLALQHSRDAAALKDLFR
;
A
#
# COMPACT_ATOMS: atom_id res chain seq x y z
N MET A 1 -47.28 51.82 -20.02
CA MET A 1 -45.93 51.40 -19.65
C MET A 1 -46.07 50.14 -18.82
N THR A 2 -46.10 49.03 -19.46
CA THR A 2 -46.15 47.68 -18.90
C THR A 2 -44.75 47.22 -18.55
N LYS A 3 -44.44 46.97 -17.27
CA LYS A 3 -43.17 46.37 -16.84
C LYS A 3 -43.31 44.86 -16.96
N ASP A 4 -42.61 44.29 -17.91
CA ASP A 4 -42.37 42.84 -18.01
C ASP A 4 -41.44 42.39 -16.88
N ASN A 5 -41.95 41.64 -15.92
CA ASN A 5 -41.21 40.89 -14.93
C ASN A 5 -40.86 39.52 -15.48
N THR A 6 -39.77 39.39 -16.17
CA THR A 6 -39.18 38.07 -16.51
C THR A 6 -38.42 37.54 -15.32
N THR A 7 -39.09 36.69 -14.54
CA THR A 7 -38.49 35.91 -13.46
C THR A 7 -37.64 34.78 -14.12
N THR A 8 -36.33 34.94 -14.19
CA THR A 8 -35.43 33.88 -14.59
C THR A 8 -35.41 32.81 -13.48
N ALA A 9 -36.12 31.70 -13.70
CA ALA A 9 -36.02 30.54 -12.86
C ALA A 9 -34.60 29.93 -13.06
N ALA A 10 -33.73 30.13 -12.07
CA ALA A 10 -32.46 29.45 -12.00
C ALA A 10 -32.73 27.95 -11.74
N ASN A 11 -32.64 27.13 -12.80
CA ASN A 11 -32.60 25.67 -12.67
C ASN A 11 -31.36 25.30 -11.89
N SER A 12 -31.46 25.14 -10.58
CA SER A 12 -30.42 24.50 -9.78
C SER A 12 -30.39 23.02 -10.18
N ILE A 13 -29.48 22.67 -11.06
CA ILE A 13 -29.13 21.26 -11.31
C ILE A 13 -28.62 20.73 -9.96
N ILE A 14 -29.43 19.94 -9.27
CA ILE A 14 -29.01 19.22 -8.06
C ILE A 14 -27.88 18.29 -8.53
N LYS A 15 -26.63 18.69 -8.29
CA LYS A 15 -25.46 17.88 -8.63
C LYS A 15 -25.51 16.61 -7.79
N LYS A 16 -25.76 15.48 -8.42
CA LYS A 16 -25.76 14.18 -7.73
C LYS A 16 -24.40 13.97 -7.10
N LEU A 17 -24.35 13.74 -5.79
CA LEU A 17 -23.12 13.44 -5.08
C LEU A 17 -22.54 12.09 -5.54
N PRO A 18 -21.20 11.96 -5.62
CA PRO A 18 -20.56 10.69 -5.89
C PRO A 18 -20.91 9.65 -4.82
N ASN A 19 -21.01 8.39 -5.23
CA ASN A 19 -21.20 7.26 -4.33
C ASN A 19 -19.82 6.65 -4.00
N VAL A 20 -19.45 6.67 -2.74
CA VAL A 20 -18.18 6.13 -2.25
C VAL A 20 -18.44 4.90 -1.39
N LYS A 21 -17.70 3.81 -1.64
CA LYS A 21 -17.76 2.59 -0.84
C LYS A 21 -16.66 2.61 0.20
N LEU A 22 -17.01 2.57 1.49
CA LEU A 22 -16.05 2.36 2.59
C LEU A 22 -15.96 0.87 2.90
N LEU A 23 -14.75 0.31 2.75
CA LEU A 23 -14.39 -1.03 3.18
C LEU A 23 -13.59 -0.91 4.49
N ALA A 24 -14.18 -1.31 5.62
CA ALA A 24 -13.53 -1.22 6.92
C ALA A 24 -12.74 -2.51 7.20
N THR A 25 -11.44 -2.37 7.57
CA THR A 25 -10.57 -3.49 7.91
C THR A 25 -10.04 -3.46 9.35
N GLY A 26 -10.36 -2.40 10.12
CA GLY A 26 -9.86 -2.19 11.48
C GLY A 26 -8.67 -1.22 11.54
N GLY A 27 -7.70 -1.50 12.42
CA GLY A 27 -6.55 -0.66 12.67
C GLY A 27 -6.78 0.40 13.75
N THR A 28 -5.77 1.24 14.05
CA THR A 28 -5.80 2.24 15.13
C THR A 28 -6.98 3.21 15.02
N ILE A 29 -7.40 3.55 13.81
CA ILE A 29 -8.57 4.40 13.54
C ILE A 29 -9.87 3.81 14.10
N ALA A 30 -9.91 2.48 14.28
CA ALA A 30 -11.03 1.72 14.83
C ALA A 30 -10.77 1.23 16.28
N MET A 31 -9.72 1.72 16.94
CA MET A 31 -9.35 1.34 18.29
C MET A 31 -9.67 2.42 19.30
N LYS A 32 -10.07 2.00 20.49
CA LYS A 32 -10.24 2.84 21.68
C LYS A 32 -9.36 2.34 22.81
N ALA A 33 -8.93 3.23 23.69
CA ALA A 33 -8.25 2.85 24.91
C ALA A 33 -9.23 2.08 25.81
N ASP A 34 -8.84 0.87 26.23
CA ASP A 34 -9.58 0.09 27.21
C ASP A 34 -9.50 0.77 28.58
N ALA A 35 -10.62 0.91 29.26
CA ALA A 35 -10.70 1.68 30.49
C ALA A 35 -9.90 1.06 31.68
N ILE A 36 -9.57 -0.22 31.61
CA ILE A 36 -8.87 -0.95 32.66
C ILE A 36 -7.37 -1.02 32.40
N SER A 37 -6.99 -1.46 31.20
CA SER A 37 -5.59 -1.68 30.80
C SER A 37 -4.91 -0.47 30.20
N GLY A 38 -5.68 0.51 29.71
CA GLY A 38 -5.18 1.62 28.91
C GLY A 38 -4.70 1.21 27.50
N ALA A 39 -4.74 -0.07 27.16
CA ALA A 39 -4.31 -0.56 25.85
C ALA A 39 -5.37 -0.28 24.77
N TYR A 40 -4.93 0.00 23.54
CA TYR A 40 -5.85 0.14 22.41
C TYR A 40 -6.41 -1.21 22.00
N ILE A 41 -7.74 -1.31 21.95
CA ILE A 41 -8.47 -2.50 21.51
C ILE A 41 -9.43 -2.14 20.36
N PRO A 42 -9.71 -3.06 19.40
CA PRO A 42 -10.73 -2.86 18.38
C PRO A 42 -12.11 -2.63 19.02
N ALA A 43 -12.71 -1.44 18.79
CA ALA A 43 -13.95 -1.04 19.46
C ALA A 43 -14.86 -0.18 18.58
N VAL A 44 -14.45 0.13 17.36
CA VAL A 44 -15.18 1.00 16.41
C VAL A 44 -15.33 0.25 15.09
N ASP A 45 -16.49 0.31 14.49
CA ASP A 45 -16.71 -0.22 13.14
C ASP A 45 -16.76 0.90 12.07
N GLY A 46 -16.97 0.52 10.82
CA GLY A 46 -17.03 1.49 9.73
C GLY A 46 -18.21 2.46 9.84
N SER A 47 -19.32 2.06 10.46
CA SER A 47 -20.50 2.91 10.66
C SER A 47 -20.24 3.95 11.75
N ASP A 48 -19.55 3.56 12.81
CA ASP A 48 -19.12 4.47 13.88
C ASP A 48 -18.15 5.53 13.33
N LEU A 49 -17.24 5.13 12.43
CA LEU A 49 -16.31 6.08 11.77
C LEU A 49 -17.07 7.15 10.98
N LEU A 50 -18.11 6.76 10.25
CA LEU A 50 -18.95 7.73 9.52
C LEU A 50 -19.75 8.63 10.47
N ALA A 51 -20.32 8.08 11.54
CA ALA A 51 -21.11 8.83 12.51
C ALA A 51 -20.29 9.92 13.20
N ALA A 52 -18.96 9.72 13.34
CA ALA A 52 -18.05 10.71 13.90
C ALA A 52 -17.79 11.92 12.96
N MET A 53 -18.20 11.86 11.67
CA MET A 53 -17.94 12.89 10.66
C MET A 53 -19.17 13.21 9.81
N PRO A 54 -20.22 13.87 10.38
CA PRO A 54 -21.45 14.19 9.65
C PRO A 54 -21.23 15.05 8.39
N ASP A 55 -20.19 15.86 8.36
CA ASP A 55 -19.87 16.73 7.21
C ASP A 55 -19.47 15.96 5.94
N ILE A 56 -19.16 14.67 6.03
CA ILE A 56 -18.86 13.82 4.87
C ILE A 56 -19.99 13.83 3.83
N HIS A 57 -21.25 13.92 4.29
CA HIS A 57 -22.42 13.94 3.41
C HIS A 57 -22.50 15.16 2.47
N GLN A 58 -21.65 16.18 2.68
CA GLN A 58 -21.52 17.30 1.75
C GLN A 58 -20.69 16.94 0.51
N TYR A 59 -19.86 15.90 0.59
CA TYR A 59 -18.92 15.51 -0.47
C TYR A 59 -19.32 14.25 -1.22
N ALA A 60 -19.91 13.26 -0.52
CA ALA A 60 -20.29 11.99 -1.10
C ALA A 60 -21.41 11.30 -0.31
N SER A 61 -22.13 10.41 -1.00
CA SER A 61 -22.93 9.36 -0.35
C SER A 61 -22.01 8.19 -0.04
N VAL A 62 -21.84 7.86 1.25
CA VAL A 62 -20.90 6.80 1.66
C VAL A 62 -21.67 5.58 2.15
N GLN A 63 -21.35 4.42 1.56
CA GLN A 63 -21.86 3.12 1.97
C GLN A 63 -20.76 2.30 2.64
N VAL A 64 -21.05 1.69 3.78
CA VAL A 64 -20.08 0.90 4.57
C VAL A 64 -20.23 -0.59 4.30
N SER A 65 -19.08 -1.28 4.26
CA SER A 65 -18.96 -2.73 4.41
C SER A 65 -17.81 -3.06 5.35
N ASN A 66 -18.10 -3.77 6.42
CA ASN A 66 -17.05 -4.27 7.32
C ASN A 66 -16.47 -5.56 6.72
N VAL A 67 -15.20 -5.52 6.31
CA VAL A 67 -14.47 -6.68 5.75
C VAL A 67 -13.77 -7.42 6.87
N PHE A 68 -13.04 -6.69 7.72
CA PHE A 68 -12.36 -7.16 8.93
C PHE A 68 -12.48 -6.13 10.04
N ASN A 69 -12.11 -6.53 11.26
CA ASN A 69 -11.82 -5.62 12.36
C ASN A 69 -10.62 -6.15 13.16
N ILE A 70 -9.43 -6.10 12.53
CA ILE A 70 -8.20 -6.65 13.09
C ILE A 70 -7.05 -5.63 12.99
N PRO A 71 -6.03 -5.74 13.86
CA PRO A 71 -4.79 -4.98 13.73
C PRO A 71 -4.09 -5.31 12.41
N SER A 72 -3.50 -4.31 11.75
CA SER A 72 -2.83 -4.54 10.46
C SER A 72 -1.63 -5.49 10.54
N ALA A 73 -1.01 -5.63 11.71
CA ALA A 73 0.03 -6.63 11.94
C ALA A 73 -0.47 -8.10 11.80
N HIS A 74 -1.78 -8.32 11.84
CA HIS A 74 -2.39 -9.64 11.64
C HIS A 74 -2.83 -9.88 10.19
N LEU A 75 -2.77 -8.87 9.33
CA LEU A 75 -3.10 -9.00 7.91
C LEU A 75 -1.96 -9.72 7.18
N GLY A 76 -2.32 -10.73 6.43
CA GLY A 76 -1.41 -11.52 5.61
C GLY A 76 -1.96 -11.76 4.21
N PRO A 77 -1.35 -12.69 3.44
CA PRO A 77 -1.78 -12.99 2.08
C PRO A 77 -3.25 -13.40 1.95
N ASN A 78 -3.81 -14.13 2.93
CA ASN A 78 -5.21 -14.55 2.90
C ASN A 78 -6.17 -13.37 3.03
N GLU A 79 -5.87 -12.45 3.95
CA GLU A 79 -6.64 -11.23 4.17
C GLU A 79 -6.51 -10.29 2.96
N TRP A 80 -5.35 -10.24 2.31
CA TRP A 80 -5.19 -9.49 1.05
C TRP A 80 -6.07 -10.03 -0.07
N LEU A 81 -6.18 -11.36 -0.23
CA LEU A 81 -7.07 -11.98 -1.23
C LEU A 81 -8.54 -11.67 -0.94
N ALA A 82 -8.96 -11.74 0.32
CA ALA A 82 -10.33 -11.40 0.71
C ALA A 82 -10.63 -9.90 0.48
N LEU A 83 -9.70 -9.02 0.83
CA LEU A 83 -9.84 -7.58 0.58
C LEU A 83 -9.86 -7.27 -0.92
N HIS A 84 -9.00 -7.90 -1.71
CA HIS A 84 -9.01 -7.80 -3.18
C HIS A 84 -10.38 -8.17 -3.76
N SER A 85 -11.00 -9.26 -3.30
CA SER A 85 -12.35 -9.66 -3.72
C SER A 85 -13.40 -8.60 -3.37
N ALA A 86 -13.34 -8.04 -2.17
CA ALA A 86 -14.25 -6.97 -1.74
C ALA A 86 -14.06 -5.69 -2.58
N VAL A 87 -12.82 -5.32 -2.87
CA VAL A 87 -12.49 -4.17 -3.73
C VAL A 87 -13.02 -4.40 -5.14
N ASN A 88 -12.78 -5.58 -5.75
CA ASN A 88 -13.28 -5.89 -7.08
C ASN A 88 -14.81 -5.87 -7.15
N THR A 89 -15.49 -6.38 -6.15
CA THR A 89 -16.96 -6.28 -6.06
C THR A 89 -17.40 -4.82 -6.07
N ALA A 90 -16.74 -3.95 -5.29
CA ALA A 90 -17.09 -2.54 -5.21
C ALA A 90 -16.80 -1.78 -6.50
N ILE A 91 -15.65 -2.01 -7.17
CA ILE A 91 -15.30 -1.28 -8.40
C ILE A 91 -16.10 -1.74 -9.63
N THR A 92 -16.60 -2.97 -9.65
CA THR A 92 -17.46 -3.49 -10.73
C THR A 92 -18.90 -3.00 -10.61
N ASP A 93 -19.35 -2.55 -9.43
CA ASP A 93 -20.65 -1.92 -9.25
C ASP A 93 -20.65 -0.54 -9.95
N SER A 94 -21.47 -0.40 -11.00
CA SER A 94 -21.59 0.83 -11.78
C SER A 94 -22.12 2.03 -10.98
N THR A 95 -22.73 1.80 -9.84
CA THR A 95 -23.25 2.85 -8.96
C THR A 95 -22.17 3.44 -8.03
N VAL A 96 -21.04 2.77 -7.84
CA VAL A 96 -19.91 3.21 -7.02
C VAL A 96 -18.95 4.03 -7.85
N ASP A 97 -18.61 5.23 -7.40
CA ASP A 97 -17.67 6.15 -8.08
C ASP A 97 -16.23 6.04 -7.56
N GLY A 98 -16.05 5.62 -6.31
CA GLY A 98 -14.74 5.42 -5.68
C GLY A 98 -14.81 4.51 -4.46
N VAL A 99 -13.67 3.95 -4.06
CA VAL A 99 -13.51 3.06 -2.91
C VAL A 99 -12.53 3.67 -1.92
N ILE A 100 -12.90 3.68 -0.64
CA ILE A 100 -11.99 4.02 0.45
C ILE A 100 -11.88 2.83 1.40
N ILE A 101 -10.70 2.64 1.97
CA ILE A 101 -10.37 1.48 2.81
C ILE A 101 -9.75 2.00 4.10
N SER A 102 -10.45 1.82 5.25
CA SER A 102 -9.82 2.09 6.54
C SER A 102 -8.86 0.95 6.89
N HIS A 103 -7.63 1.27 7.30
CA HIS A 103 -6.58 0.28 7.50
C HIS A 103 -5.64 0.69 8.63
N GLY A 104 -5.12 -0.27 9.38
CA GLY A 104 -4.07 0.00 10.35
C GLY A 104 -2.75 0.38 9.65
N THR A 105 -2.01 1.29 10.27
CA THR A 105 -0.87 1.95 9.62
C THR A 105 0.36 1.07 9.43
N ASP A 106 0.55 0.00 10.22
CA ASP A 106 1.81 -0.77 10.24
C ASP A 106 2.11 -1.51 8.92
N THR A 107 1.08 -2.05 8.27
CA THR A 107 1.22 -2.78 6.99
C THR A 107 0.40 -2.16 5.85
N MET A 108 -0.08 -0.92 6.03
CA MET A 108 -0.87 -0.21 5.01
C MET A 108 -0.12 -0.09 3.68
N GLU A 109 1.18 0.21 3.69
CA GLU A 109 2.00 0.34 2.50
C GLU A 109 2.10 -0.97 1.70
N GLU A 110 2.07 -2.12 2.40
CA GLU A 110 2.09 -3.44 1.80
C GLU A 110 0.74 -3.78 1.15
N THR A 111 -0.35 -3.60 1.88
CA THR A 111 -1.71 -3.81 1.37
C THR A 111 -2.02 -2.90 0.18
N ALA A 112 -1.63 -1.62 0.27
CA ALA A 112 -1.81 -0.67 -0.83
C ALA A 112 -1.05 -1.12 -2.09
N TYR A 113 0.20 -1.57 -1.93
CA TYR A 113 1.00 -2.03 -3.06
C TYR A 113 0.49 -3.33 -3.67
N PHE A 114 0.03 -4.27 -2.84
CA PHE A 114 -0.63 -5.49 -3.31
C PHE A 114 -1.85 -5.16 -4.18
N LEU A 115 -2.74 -4.29 -3.71
CA LEU A 115 -3.91 -3.86 -4.48
C LEU A 115 -3.52 -3.11 -5.75
N ALA A 116 -2.46 -2.27 -5.71
CA ALA A 116 -1.98 -1.54 -6.88
C ALA A 116 -1.44 -2.46 -7.98
N LEU A 117 -0.93 -3.64 -7.62
CA LEU A 117 -0.45 -4.65 -8.56
C LEU A 117 -1.54 -5.58 -9.08
N THR A 118 -2.68 -5.68 -8.40
CA THR A 118 -3.69 -6.72 -8.68
C THR A 118 -5.05 -6.17 -9.10
N VAL A 119 -5.32 -4.89 -8.87
CA VAL A 119 -6.59 -4.26 -9.24
C VAL A 119 -6.38 -3.32 -10.43
N ASN A 120 -7.19 -3.53 -11.48
CA ASN A 120 -7.21 -2.67 -12.66
C ASN A 120 -8.54 -1.88 -12.70
N SER A 121 -8.49 -0.59 -12.39
CA SER A 121 -9.68 0.26 -12.36
C SER A 121 -9.33 1.72 -12.62
N SER A 122 -10.20 2.42 -13.33
CA SER A 122 -10.16 3.88 -13.44
C SER A 122 -10.76 4.58 -12.22
N LYS A 123 -11.55 3.87 -11.39
CA LYS A 123 -12.11 4.43 -10.15
C LYS A 123 -11.02 4.58 -9.10
N PRO A 124 -11.00 5.67 -8.32
CA PRO A 124 -10.04 5.86 -7.25
C PRO A 124 -10.21 4.82 -6.14
N ILE A 125 -9.09 4.28 -5.66
CA ILE A 125 -9.03 3.34 -4.54
C ILE A 125 -8.05 3.92 -3.52
N ILE A 126 -8.52 4.22 -2.32
CA ILE A 126 -7.77 4.99 -1.34
C ILE A 126 -7.70 4.25 -0.03
N LEU A 127 -6.49 4.00 0.47
CA LEU A 127 -6.27 3.55 1.84
C LEU A 127 -6.03 4.77 2.74
N PHE A 128 -6.57 4.72 3.94
CA PHE A 128 -6.36 5.71 4.99
C PHE A 128 -6.38 5.04 6.36
N GLY A 129 -5.89 5.74 7.36
CA GLY A 129 -5.85 5.24 8.73
C GLY A 129 -5.68 6.36 9.74
N ALA A 130 -5.21 6.03 10.94
CA ALA A 130 -4.85 6.99 11.96
C ALA A 130 -3.62 6.52 12.73
N GLN A 131 -2.79 7.46 13.17
CA GLN A 131 -1.68 7.22 14.09
C GLN A 131 -2.14 7.30 15.56
N ARG A 132 -3.21 8.05 15.81
CA ARG A 132 -3.81 8.24 17.13
C ARG A 132 -5.13 7.52 17.24
N GLY A 133 -5.45 7.00 18.42
CA GLY A 133 -6.66 6.23 18.66
C GLY A 133 -7.95 7.04 18.48
N ALA A 134 -9.06 6.35 18.22
CA ALA A 134 -10.35 7.02 18.04
C ALA A 134 -10.84 7.73 19.32
N SER A 135 -10.33 7.34 20.51
CA SER A 135 -10.64 7.97 21.80
C SER A 135 -9.74 9.16 22.16
N ASP A 136 -8.67 9.40 21.39
CA ASP A 136 -7.73 10.48 21.69
C ASP A 136 -8.35 11.83 21.31
N THR A 137 -8.15 12.84 22.13
CA THR A 137 -8.70 14.18 21.92
C THR A 137 -8.15 14.87 20.67
N ASP A 138 -6.97 14.43 20.22
CA ASP A 138 -6.26 14.93 19.04
C ASP A 138 -6.14 13.85 17.94
N SER A 139 -7.11 12.91 17.89
CA SER A 139 -7.17 11.87 16.86
C SER A 139 -7.11 12.46 15.46
N ASP A 140 -6.20 11.91 14.61
CA ASP A 140 -6.08 12.28 13.21
C ASP A 140 -7.04 11.52 12.28
N GLY A 141 -7.72 10.48 12.82
CA GLY A 141 -8.62 9.60 12.07
C GLY A 141 -9.76 10.32 11.34
N PRO A 142 -10.55 11.18 12.01
CA PRO A 142 -11.65 11.90 11.38
C PRO A 142 -11.20 12.77 10.19
N ARG A 143 -10.08 13.47 10.32
CA ARG A 143 -9.52 14.29 9.24
C ARG A 143 -9.05 13.42 8.07
N ASN A 144 -8.40 12.30 8.33
CA ASN A 144 -7.93 11.38 7.28
C ASN A 144 -9.10 10.73 6.56
N LEU A 145 -10.18 10.34 7.25
CA LEU A 145 -11.41 9.85 6.65
C LEU A 145 -12.04 10.89 5.71
N LEU A 146 -12.21 12.13 6.19
CA LEU A 146 -12.75 13.22 5.37
C LEU A 146 -11.93 13.45 4.11
N ASN A 147 -10.59 13.50 4.24
CA ASN A 147 -9.69 13.66 3.12
C ASN A 147 -9.77 12.49 2.14
N ALA A 148 -9.87 11.24 2.62
CA ALA A 148 -10.05 10.07 1.77
C ALA A 148 -11.36 10.14 0.96
N VAL A 149 -12.46 10.55 1.58
CA VAL A 149 -13.75 10.73 0.88
C VAL A 149 -13.65 11.84 -0.17
N ARG A 150 -13.04 12.97 0.15
CA ARG A 150 -12.86 14.09 -0.80
C ARG A 150 -12.02 13.69 -2.00
N VAL A 151 -10.94 12.94 -1.79
CA VAL A 151 -10.12 12.41 -2.90
C VAL A 151 -10.91 11.39 -3.71
N ALA A 152 -11.65 10.46 -3.08
CA ALA A 152 -12.47 9.47 -3.78
C ALA A 152 -13.60 10.11 -4.61
N ALA A 153 -14.13 11.24 -4.15
CA ALA A 153 -15.16 12.01 -4.84
C ALA A 153 -14.61 12.94 -5.94
N SER A 154 -13.28 13.16 -5.98
CA SER A 154 -12.66 14.06 -6.98
C SER A 154 -12.53 13.39 -8.35
N PRO A 155 -13.00 14.04 -9.43
CA PRO A 155 -12.78 13.55 -10.78
C PRO A 155 -11.28 13.41 -11.14
N GLU A 156 -10.42 14.24 -10.56
CA GLU A 156 -8.97 14.23 -10.79
C GLU A 156 -8.27 13.00 -10.20
N ALA A 157 -8.92 12.29 -9.27
CA ALA A 157 -8.39 11.06 -8.68
C ALA A 157 -8.57 9.83 -9.58
N ARG A 158 -9.35 9.96 -10.69
CA ARG A 158 -9.51 8.85 -11.64
C ARG A 158 -8.20 8.54 -12.33
N ASP A 159 -8.01 7.26 -12.65
CA ASP A 159 -6.81 6.73 -13.33
C ASP A 159 -5.48 6.95 -12.56
N LYS A 160 -5.56 7.24 -11.25
CA LYS A 160 -4.38 7.36 -10.37
C LYS A 160 -3.99 6.04 -9.69
N GLY A 161 -4.75 4.96 -9.92
CA GLY A 161 -4.54 3.68 -9.27
C GLY A 161 -4.86 3.72 -7.78
N VAL A 162 -4.15 2.88 -7.01
CA VAL A 162 -4.30 2.82 -5.55
C VAL A 162 -3.44 3.88 -4.87
N MET A 163 -4.03 4.61 -3.95
CA MET A 163 -3.40 5.72 -3.23
C MET A 163 -3.50 5.52 -1.71
N VAL A 164 -2.57 6.13 -0.98
CA VAL A 164 -2.65 6.28 0.48
C VAL A 164 -2.82 7.75 0.80
N VAL A 165 -3.87 8.09 1.54
CA VAL A 165 -4.19 9.46 1.95
C VAL A 165 -4.06 9.58 3.46
N MET A 166 -3.02 10.24 3.92
CA MET A 166 -2.69 10.47 5.32
C MET A 166 -2.17 11.89 5.51
N ASN A 167 -2.55 12.54 6.60
CA ASN A 167 -2.08 13.89 6.98
C ASN A 167 -2.14 14.91 5.81
N GLY A 168 -3.22 14.87 5.02
CA GLY A 168 -3.42 15.75 3.86
C GLY A 168 -2.53 15.46 2.64
N GLN A 169 -1.66 14.45 2.70
CA GLN A 169 -0.84 14.02 1.56
C GLN A 169 -1.52 12.88 0.81
N ILE A 170 -1.45 12.92 -0.53
CA ILE A 170 -1.92 11.88 -1.43
C ILE A 170 -0.68 11.19 -1.99
N ASN A 171 -0.46 9.95 -1.63
CA ASN A 171 0.71 9.18 -2.00
C ASN A 171 0.36 8.01 -2.92
N ALA A 172 1.21 7.71 -3.90
CA ALA A 172 1.07 6.50 -4.70
C ALA A 172 1.41 5.26 -3.86
N ALA A 173 0.61 4.19 -3.99
CA ALA A 173 0.84 2.93 -3.28
C ALA A 173 2.24 2.35 -3.52
N ARG A 174 2.80 2.55 -4.74
CA ARG A 174 4.14 2.08 -5.08
C ARG A 174 5.23 2.76 -4.25
N ASP A 175 5.08 4.05 -3.99
CA ASP A 175 6.18 4.88 -3.47
C ASP A 175 6.11 5.06 -1.95
N VAL A 176 4.89 5.08 -1.39
CA VAL A 176 4.65 5.41 0.03
C VAL A 176 5.25 4.38 0.98
N ARG A 177 5.82 4.87 2.09
CA ARG A 177 6.33 4.06 3.22
C ARG A 177 5.94 4.70 4.55
N LYS A 178 5.75 3.87 5.58
CA LYS A 178 5.67 4.34 6.96
C LYS A 178 7.09 4.59 7.48
N THR A 179 7.46 5.85 7.65
CA THR A 179 8.82 6.27 8.00
C THR A 179 9.00 6.67 9.47
N HIS A 180 7.89 6.75 10.21
CA HIS A 180 7.89 7.06 11.64
C HIS A 180 6.88 6.19 12.38
N THR A 181 7.19 5.81 13.61
CA THR A 181 6.36 4.88 14.40
C THR A 181 5.05 5.49 14.86
N THR A 182 5.01 6.77 15.21
CA THR A 182 3.89 7.43 15.89
C THR A 182 3.49 8.80 15.33
N ASP A 183 4.35 9.46 14.55
CA ASP A 183 4.06 10.79 14.00
C ASP A 183 2.89 10.72 13.00
N VAL A 184 2.03 11.74 13.00
CA VAL A 184 0.95 11.86 12.01
C VAL A 184 1.49 12.05 10.58
N GLU A 185 2.69 12.63 10.43
CA GLU A 185 3.41 12.76 9.15
C GLU A 185 4.29 11.54 8.86
N SER A 186 3.83 10.35 9.20
CA SER A 186 4.61 9.11 9.09
C SER A 186 4.67 8.50 7.68
N PHE A 187 3.77 8.88 6.78
CA PHE A 187 3.72 8.31 5.43
C PHE A 187 4.41 9.22 4.42
N GLN A 188 5.54 8.75 3.87
CA GLN A 188 6.40 9.52 2.96
C GLN A 188 6.68 8.71 1.70
N SER A 189 6.85 9.40 0.57
CA SER A 189 7.20 8.81 -0.74
C SER A 189 8.67 9.08 -1.14
N GLY A 190 9.56 9.31 -0.19
CA GLY A 190 10.99 9.48 -0.39
C GLY A 190 11.35 10.50 -1.50
N ASP A 191 12.34 10.16 -2.31
CA ASP A 191 12.85 11.02 -3.40
C ASP A 191 11.80 11.32 -4.48
N VAL A 192 10.77 10.46 -4.63
CA VAL A 192 9.73 10.61 -5.65
C VAL A 192 8.69 11.65 -5.23
N GLY A 193 8.43 11.81 -3.93
CA GLY A 193 7.44 12.71 -3.36
C GLY A 193 5.99 12.21 -3.53
N PHE A 194 5.06 12.93 -2.94
CA PHE A 194 3.63 12.63 -3.00
C PHE A 194 2.99 13.04 -4.34
N LEU A 195 1.82 12.46 -4.67
CA LEU A 195 1.07 12.78 -5.89
C LEU A 195 0.38 14.15 -5.82
N GLY A 196 -0.08 14.52 -4.64
CA GLY A 196 -0.89 15.72 -4.43
C GLY A 196 -1.23 15.93 -2.96
N ARG A 197 -2.08 16.94 -2.70
CA ARG A 197 -2.53 17.30 -1.35
C ARG A 197 -4.02 17.55 -1.29
N VAL A 198 -4.56 17.39 -0.09
CA VAL A 198 -5.90 17.82 0.27
C VAL A 198 -5.74 19.02 1.21
N ASP A 199 -6.10 20.19 0.73
CA ASP A 199 -6.17 21.41 1.52
C ASP A 199 -7.58 21.59 2.10
N ASN A 200 -7.88 22.77 2.68
CA ASN A 200 -9.15 23.02 3.35
C ASN A 200 -10.37 22.82 2.44
N ASP A 201 -10.27 23.17 1.17
CA ASP A 201 -11.37 23.17 0.20
C ASP A 201 -11.04 22.46 -1.12
N THR A 202 -9.79 22.08 -1.35
CA THR A 202 -9.31 21.62 -2.66
C THR A 202 -8.56 20.29 -2.55
N VAL A 203 -8.76 19.44 -3.56
CA VAL A 203 -7.93 18.24 -3.85
C VAL A 203 -7.06 18.59 -5.05
N SER A 204 -5.75 18.62 -4.85
CA SER A 204 -4.79 19.00 -5.90
C SER A 204 -3.82 17.89 -6.21
N PHE A 205 -3.66 17.55 -7.48
CA PHE A 205 -2.65 16.60 -7.97
C PHE A 205 -1.54 17.33 -8.71
N TYR A 206 -0.29 17.03 -8.39
CA TYR A 206 0.90 17.66 -8.96
C TYR A 206 1.59 16.79 -10.00
N ARG A 207 1.40 15.47 -9.92
CA ARG A 207 2.00 14.49 -10.82
C ARG A 207 1.14 13.25 -11.02
N GLN A 208 1.48 12.45 -12.02
CA GLN A 208 0.91 11.13 -12.24
C GLN A 208 1.73 10.07 -11.50
N PRO A 209 1.10 8.99 -11.01
CA PRO A 209 1.84 7.84 -10.50
C PRO A 209 2.53 7.10 -11.64
N ILE A 210 3.64 6.39 -11.32
CA ILE A 210 4.21 5.41 -12.22
C ILE A 210 3.25 4.21 -12.25
N GLN A 211 2.57 4.00 -13.37
CA GLN A 211 1.70 2.86 -13.55
C GLN A 211 2.51 1.65 -13.99
N LYS A 212 2.25 0.50 -13.36
CA LYS A 212 2.80 -0.79 -13.76
C LYS A 212 1.69 -1.70 -14.26
N GLN A 213 2.09 -2.74 -15.00
CA GLN A 213 1.16 -3.75 -15.46
C GLN A 213 0.46 -4.44 -14.28
N CYS A 214 -0.85 -4.60 -14.38
CA CYS A 214 -1.63 -5.38 -13.42
C CYS A 214 -1.26 -6.88 -13.56
N ILE A 215 -1.03 -7.54 -12.43
CA ILE A 215 -0.70 -8.97 -12.36
C ILE A 215 -1.97 -9.72 -11.96
N ALA A 216 -2.39 -10.67 -12.79
CA ALA A 216 -3.56 -11.51 -12.48
C ALA A 216 -3.30 -12.41 -11.27
N LEU A 217 -4.37 -12.69 -10.52
CA LEU A 217 -4.36 -13.64 -9.40
C LEU A 217 -4.93 -14.99 -9.88
N ASP A 218 -4.09 -15.80 -10.52
CA ASP A 218 -4.51 -17.06 -11.17
C ASP A 218 -4.23 -18.29 -10.31
N ALA A 219 -3.39 -18.16 -9.29
CA ALA A 219 -2.98 -19.25 -8.43
C ALA A 219 -2.72 -18.79 -6.98
N ALA A 220 -2.49 -19.73 -6.08
CA ALA A 220 -2.11 -19.45 -4.71
C ALA A 220 -0.79 -18.67 -4.63
N LEU A 221 -0.76 -17.65 -3.77
CA LEU A 221 0.42 -16.84 -3.51
C LEU A 221 1.56 -17.72 -2.97
N GLN A 222 2.73 -17.61 -3.60
CA GLN A 222 3.89 -18.41 -3.21
C GLN A 222 4.56 -17.84 -1.96
N ARG A 223 5.15 -18.69 -1.13
CA ARG A 223 5.93 -18.23 0.02
C ARG A 223 7.19 -17.50 -0.44
N VAL A 224 7.33 -16.25 -0.02
CA VAL A 224 8.51 -15.41 -0.19
C VAL A 224 8.87 -14.82 1.17
N ASP A 225 10.11 -15.03 1.62
CA ASP A 225 10.60 -14.53 2.89
C ASP A 225 11.59 -13.39 2.68
N ILE A 226 11.63 -12.43 3.63
CA ILE A 226 12.61 -11.35 3.65
C ILE A 226 13.73 -11.73 4.63
N ILE A 227 14.98 -11.66 4.17
CA ILE A 227 16.17 -11.94 4.97
C ILE A 227 16.97 -10.65 5.14
N ALA A 228 17.11 -10.19 6.38
CA ALA A 228 17.88 -8.99 6.69
C ALA A 228 19.39 -9.26 6.66
N MET A 229 20.13 -8.39 5.96
CA MET A 229 21.58 -8.32 6.03
C MET A 229 22.03 -7.32 7.10
N TYR A 230 22.91 -7.75 8.01
CA TYR A 230 23.56 -6.94 9.04
C TYR A 230 25.01 -7.34 9.21
N ALA A 231 25.81 -6.55 9.91
CA ALA A 231 27.21 -6.87 10.16
C ALA A 231 27.32 -8.20 10.93
N GLY A 232 28.05 -9.17 10.36
CA GLY A 232 28.19 -10.52 10.90
C GLY A 232 27.00 -11.47 10.60
N ALA A 233 26.02 -11.08 9.80
CA ALA A 233 24.97 -12.00 9.35
C ALA A 233 25.57 -13.18 8.58
N ASP A 234 25.05 -14.38 8.81
CA ASP A 234 25.37 -15.58 8.06
C ASP A 234 24.20 -16.02 7.17
N GLY A 235 24.36 -17.11 6.46
CA GLY A 235 23.31 -17.67 5.60
C GLY A 235 22.30 -18.56 6.31
N ALA A 236 22.31 -18.68 7.63
CA ALA A 236 21.50 -19.66 8.37
C ALA A 236 20.00 -19.41 8.20
N LEU A 237 19.53 -18.16 8.37
CA LEU A 237 18.12 -17.80 8.22
C LEU A 237 17.63 -18.00 6.78
N LEU A 238 18.46 -17.65 5.77
CA LEU A 238 18.13 -17.91 4.37
C LEU A 238 17.97 -19.40 4.11
N THR A 239 18.92 -20.21 4.59
CA THR A 239 18.87 -21.67 4.46
C THR A 239 17.64 -22.26 5.15
N ALA A 240 17.28 -21.75 6.32
CA ALA A 240 16.08 -22.17 7.04
C ALA A 240 14.80 -21.83 6.25
N ALA A 241 14.71 -20.64 5.67
CA ALA A 241 13.57 -20.23 4.84
C ALA A 241 13.40 -21.14 3.61
N VAL A 242 14.50 -21.47 2.93
CA VAL A 242 14.50 -22.42 1.80
C VAL A 242 14.02 -23.81 2.24
N LYS A 243 14.54 -24.35 3.36
CA LYS A 243 14.10 -25.61 3.94
C LYS A 243 12.62 -25.60 4.34
N ALA A 244 12.10 -24.47 4.77
CA ALA A 244 10.70 -24.27 5.11
C ALA A 244 9.79 -24.07 3.88
N GLY A 245 10.34 -24.20 2.66
CA GLY A 245 9.57 -24.22 1.41
C GLY A 245 9.42 -22.88 0.70
N ALA A 246 10.21 -21.85 1.08
CA ALA A 246 10.22 -20.58 0.35
C ALA A 246 10.54 -20.80 -1.13
N LYS A 247 9.74 -20.18 -2.00
CA LYS A 247 9.95 -20.19 -3.46
C LYS A 247 10.67 -18.96 -3.96
N GLY A 248 10.69 -17.94 -3.13
CA GLY A 248 11.44 -16.70 -3.33
C GLY A 248 12.04 -16.20 -2.02
N ILE A 249 13.15 -15.50 -2.13
CA ILE A 249 13.82 -14.79 -1.04
C ILE A 249 14.08 -13.35 -1.47
N VAL A 250 13.77 -12.40 -0.61
CA VAL A 250 14.19 -11.01 -0.76
C VAL A 250 15.28 -10.72 0.26
N ILE A 251 16.44 -10.30 -0.18
CA ILE A 251 17.52 -9.86 0.70
C ILE A 251 17.36 -8.37 0.97
N ALA A 252 17.11 -7.98 2.22
CA ALA A 252 17.25 -6.59 2.67
C ALA A 252 18.75 -6.30 2.88
N ALA A 253 19.46 -6.08 1.77
CA ALA A 253 20.91 -5.95 1.70
C ALA A 253 21.40 -4.62 2.31
N VAL A 254 22.72 -4.40 2.33
CA VAL A 254 23.32 -3.15 2.79
C VAL A 254 23.76 -2.28 1.59
N GLY A 255 23.74 -0.97 1.80
CA GLY A 255 24.12 -0.01 0.77
C GLY A 255 23.37 -0.21 -0.55
N ALA A 256 24.10 -0.21 -1.65
CA ALA A 256 23.55 -0.39 -3.00
C ALA A 256 23.21 -1.85 -3.37
N GLY A 257 23.05 -2.75 -2.40
CA GLY A 257 22.69 -4.14 -2.63
C GLY A 257 23.85 -5.12 -2.43
N ASN A 258 24.67 -4.94 -1.39
CA ASN A 258 25.78 -5.82 -1.06
C ASN A 258 25.45 -6.76 0.08
N VAL A 259 26.11 -7.90 0.09
CA VAL A 259 26.10 -8.88 1.19
C VAL A 259 27.54 -9.28 1.54
N ASN A 260 27.74 -9.98 2.66
CA ASN A 260 29.03 -10.56 3.01
C ASN A 260 29.23 -11.94 2.33
N PRO A 261 30.47 -12.51 2.32
CA PRO A 261 30.74 -13.79 1.69
C PRO A 261 29.89 -14.96 2.21
N ALA A 262 29.59 -14.99 3.52
CA ALA A 262 28.76 -16.06 4.10
C ALA A 262 27.31 -16.04 3.57
N MET A 263 26.69 -14.85 3.51
CA MET A 263 25.36 -14.67 2.92
C MET A 263 25.40 -14.96 1.41
N PHE A 264 26.43 -14.51 0.69
CA PHE A 264 26.59 -14.77 -0.74
C PHE A 264 26.63 -16.27 -1.06
N LYS A 265 27.37 -17.05 -0.27
CA LYS A 265 27.39 -18.52 -0.40
C LYS A 265 25.98 -19.11 -0.27
N ALA A 266 25.18 -18.64 0.70
CA ALA A 266 23.82 -19.11 0.89
C ALA A 266 22.89 -18.68 -0.27
N VAL A 267 23.06 -17.47 -0.81
CA VAL A 267 22.33 -16.99 -2.01
C VAL A 267 22.62 -17.88 -3.20
N LYS A 268 23.89 -18.19 -3.49
CA LYS A 268 24.25 -19.13 -4.59
C LYS A 268 23.58 -20.49 -4.41
N SER A 269 23.60 -21.02 -3.20
CA SER A 269 22.97 -22.32 -2.91
C SER A 269 21.44 -22.27 -3.11
N ALA A 270 20.77 -21.20 -2.71
CA ALA A 270 19.33 -21.04 -2.91
C ALA A 270 18.97 -20.97 -4.40
N ILE A 271 19.71 -20.18 -5.18
CA ILE A 271 19.50 -20.04 -6.63
C ILE A 271 19.72 -21.40 -7.31
N ALA A 272 20.78 -22.12 -6.96
CA ALA A 272 21.09 -23.45 -7.49
C ALA A 272 19.99 -24.49 -7.16
N SER A 273 19.23 -24.29 -6.07
CA SER A 273 18.09 -25.12 -5.70
C SER A 273 16.76 -24.65 -6.31
N GLY A 274 16.78 -23.67 -7.23
CA GLY A 274 15.59 -23.19 -7.95
C GLY A 274 14.76 -22.16 -7.18
N VAL A 275 15.33 -21.53 -6.14
CA VAL A 275 14.68 -20.42 -5.41
C VAL A 275 15.05 -19.11 -6.06
N SER A 276 14.07 -18.28 -6.40
CA SER A 276 14.30 -16.94 -6.94
C SER A 276 14.76 -16.00 -5.84
N VAL A 277 15.91 -15.34 -6.05
CA VAL A 277 16.47 -14.39 -5.08
C VAL A 277 16.43 -12.97 -5.64
N VAL A 278 15.80 -12.07 -4.90
CA VAL A 278 15.73 -10.65 -5.21
C VAL A 278 16.56 -9.85 -4.20
N VAL A 279 17.40 -8.97 -4.68
CA VAL A 279 18.21 -8.06 -3.87
C VAL A 279 17.51 -6.71 -3.80
N SER A 280 17.07 -6.32 -2.61
CA SER A 280 16.66 -4.99 -2.23
C SER A 280 17.65 -4.42 -1.21
N THR A 281 17.34 -3.33 -0.54
CA THR A 281 18.20 -2.75 0.48
C THR A 281 17.39 -2.30 1.70
N ARG A 282 18.02 -2.33 2.88
CA ARG A 282 17.47 -1.71 4.09
C ARG A 282 17.58 -0.19 4.11
N VAL A 283 18.30 0.39 3.13
CA VAL A 283 18.41 1.85 2.98
C VAL A 283 17.10 2.40 2.42
N PRO A 284 16.50 3.41 3.03
CA PRO A 284 15.16 3.85 2.66
C PRO A 284 15.06 4.54 1.30
N ASN A 285 16.12 5.20 0.83
CA ASN A 285 16.15 5.95 -0.43
C ASN A 285 17.26 5.47 -1.36
N GLY A 286 17.13 5.74 -2.65
CA GLY A 286 18.01 5.29 -3.69
C GLY A 286 17.67 3.90 -4.20
N ARG A 287 18.46 3.39 -5.15
CA ARG A 287 18.22 2.11 -5.81
C ARG A 287 19.38 1.14 -5.62
N VAL A 288 19.10 -0.15 -5.64
CA VAL A 288 20.14 -1.19 -5.68
C VAL A 288 20.75 -1.29 -7.07
N GLN A 289 22.09 -1.46 -7.12
CA GLN A 289 22.85 -1.49 -8.36
C GLN A 289 24.01 -2.47 -8.25
N PRO A 290 24.31 -3.28 -9.30
CA PRO A 290 25.42 -4.23 -9.32
C PRO A 290 26.75 -3.55 -9.67
N ILE A 291 27.23 -2.63 -8.81
CA ILE A 291 28.42 -1.80 -9.09
C ILE A 291 29.68 -2.23 -8.34
N TYR A 292 29.58 -3.11 -7.34
CA TYR A 292 30.73 -3.55 -6.55
C TYR A 292 31.17 -4.95 -6.94
N GLY A 293 32.49 -5.16 -7.17
CA GLY A 293 33.09 -6.38 -7.66
C GLY A 293 33.89 -7.16 -6.59
N PHE A 294 33.61 -6.99 -5.30
CA PHE A 294 34.17 -7.83 -4.25
C PHE A 294 33.24 -9.02 -3.95
N GLU A 295 33.75 -10.06 -3.28
CA GLU A 295 32.92 -11.24 -2.95
C GLU A 295 31.67 -10.88 -2.16
N GLY A 296 30.50 -11.14 -2.75
CA GLY A 296 29.19 -10.74 -2.22
C GLY A 296 28.78 -9.30 -2.59
N GLY A 297 29.55 -8.60 -3.40
CA GLY A 297 29.15 -7.35 -4.01
C GLY A 297 28.05 -7.55 -5.05
N GLY A 298 27.44 -6.43 -5.48
CA GLY A 298 26.31 -6.47 -6.41
C GLY A 298 26.64 -7.16 -7.74
N GLN A 299 27.88 -7.07 -8.23
CA GLN A 299 28.30 -7.73 -9.49
C GLN A 299 28.26 -9.26 -9.33
N ASP A 300 28.86 -9.79 -8.23
CA ASP A 300 28.82 -11.23 -7.94
C ASP A 300 27.40 -11.77 -7.77
N LEU A 301 26.54 -11.00 -7.09
CA LEU A 301 25.13 -11.37 -6.92
C LEU A 301 24.40 -11.44 -8.26
N LYS A 302 24.64 -10.48 -9.16
CA LYS A 302 24.08 -10.46 -10.51
C LYS A 302 24.55 -11.66 -11.34
N GLU A 303 25.85 -11.98 -11.30
CA GLU A 303 26.44 -13.12 -12.00
C GLU A 303 25.92 -14.45 -11.45
N ALA A 304 25.65 -14.53 -10.16
CA ALA A 304 25.00 -15.68 -9.54
C ALA A 304 23.51 -15.85 -9.94
N GLY A 305 22.90 -14.88 -10.62
CA GLY A 305 21.51 -14.92 -11.07
C GLY A 305 20.51 -14.22 -10.17
N ALA A 306 20.97 -13.43 -9.19
CA ALA A 306 20.06 -12.63 -8.38
C ALA A 306 19.41 -11.48 -9.17
N ILE A 307 18.17 -11.15 -8.85
CA ILE A 307 17.38 -10.08 -9.44
C ILE A 307 17.51 -8.84 -8.56
N PHE A 308 17.63 -7.65 -9.15
CA PHE A 308 17.73 -6.40 -8.41
C PHE A 308 16.38 -5.69 -8.38
N ALA A 309 15.92 -5.32 -7.18
CA ALA A 309 14.61 -4.74 -6.94
C ALA A 309 14.50 -3.25 -7.34
N ASN A 310 15.52 -2.68 -7.94
CA ASN A 310 15.60 -1.25 -8.24
C ASN A 310 15.44 -0.41 -6.94
N ASP A 311 14.42 0.42 -6.81
CA ASP A 311 14.13 1.28 -5.66
C ASP A 311 13.03 0.71 -4.73
N LEU A 312 12.51 -0.49 -5.01
CA LEU A 312 11.50 -1.12 -4.17
C LEU A 312 12.05 -1.49 -2.79
N SER A 313 11.29 -1.18 -1.74
CA SER A 313 11.58 -1.68 -0.39
C SER A 313 11.53 -3.22 -0.35
N PRO A 314 12.19 -3.86 0.63
CA PRO A 314 12.13 -5.31 0.77
C PRO A 314 10.70 -5.84 0.86
N GLN A 315 9.79 -5.13 1.54
CA GLN A 315 8.39 -5.49 1.69
C GLN A 315 7.66 -5.48 0.33
N LYS A 316 7.85 -4.42 -0.46
CA LYS A 316 7.23 -4.30 -1.78
C LYS A 316 7.86 -5.25 -2.79
N ALA A 317 9.18 -5.44 -2.75
CA ALA A 317 9.85 -6.44 -3.57
C ALA A 317 9.35 -7.87 -3.29
N ARG A 318 9.05 -8.18 -2.01
CA ARG A 318 8.42 -9.45 -1.60
C ARG A 318 7.06 -9.63 -2.23
N ILE A 319 6.20 -8.63 -2.20
CA ILE A 319 4.85 -8.70 -2.77
C ILE A 319 4.92 -8.90 -4.29
N LEU A 320 5.76 -8.14 -4.97
CA LEU A 320 5.94 -8.27 -6.42
C LEU A 320 6.45 -9.68 -6.79
N LEU A 321 7.45 -10.19 -6.06
CA LEU A 321 7.97 -11.53 -6.30
C LEU A 321 6.93 -12.61 -6.02
N MET A 322 6.16 -12.48 -4.94
CA MET A 322 5.07 -13.40 -4.57
C MET A 322 4.02 -13.51 -5.68
N LEU A 323 3.63 -12.39 -6.29
CA LEU A 323 2.70 -12.32 -7.40
C LEU A 323 3.32 -12.89 -8.70
N ALA A 324 4.56 -12.50 -9.00
CA ALA A 324 5.26 -12.93 -10.20
C ALA A 324 5.48 -14.45 -10.27
N LEU A 325 5.77 -15.08 -9.12
CA LEU A 325 6.01 -16.51 -9.01
C LEU A 325 4.76 -17.38 -9.26
N GLN A 326 3.57 -16.80 -9.38
CA GLN A 326 2.38 -17.51 -9.84
C GLN A 326 2.47 -17.84 -11.35
N HIS A 327 3.15 -16.99 -12.12
CA HIS A 327 3.17 -17.06 -13.59
C HIS A 327 4.46 -17.60 -14.15
N SER A 328 5.60 -17.31 -13.53
CA SER A 328 6.91 -17.72 -14.03
C SER A 328 7.95 -17.83 -12.92
N ARG A 329 8.90 -18.76 -13.12
CA ARG A 329 10.15 -18.84 -12.36
C ARG A 329 11.36 -18.50 -13.22
N ASP A 330 11.14 -18.14 -14.48
CA ASP A 330 12.20 -17.71 -15.36
C ASP A 330 12.81 -16.38 -14.88
N ALA A 331 14.11 -16.37 -14.67
CA ALA A 331 14.82 -15.24 -14.12
C ALA A 331 14.77 -13.99 -15.03
N ALA A 332 14.71 -14.17 -16.36
CA ALA A 332 14.60 -13.06 -17.29
C ALA A 332 13.22 -12.40 -17.20
N ALA A 333 12.15 -13.21 -17.22
CA ALA A 333 10.78 -12.72 -17.05
C ALA A 333 10.57 -12.01 -15.71
N LEU A 334 11.10 -12.58 -14.62
CA LEU A 334 11.04 -11.95 -13.30
C LEU A 334 11.78 -10.63 -13.27
N LYS A 335 12.99 -10.57 -13.87
CA LYS A 335 13.82 -9.36 -13.89
C LYS A 335 13.13 -8.19 -14.60
N ASP A 336 12.34 -8.45 -15.64
CA ASP A 336 11.63 -7.40 -16.37
C ASP A 336 10.53 -6.73 -15.51
N LEU A 337 9.92 -7.46 -14.57
CA LEU A 337 8.95 -6.90 -13.63
C LEU A 337 9.57 -5.95 -12.59
N PHE A 338 10.87 -6.10 -12.30
CA PHE A 338 11.60 -5.27 -11.33
C PHE A 338 12.31 -4.05 -11.96
N ARG A 339 12.12 -3.80 -13.25
CA ARG A 339 12.68 -2.63 -13.96
C ARG A 339 11.95 -1.32 -13.71
#